data_3d13ff0cd2b71b0250073774bc5730ad
#
_entry.id   3d13ff0cd2b71b0250073774bc5730ad
#
_cell.length_a   1.000
_cell.length_b   1.000
_cell.length_c   1.000
_cell.angle_alpha   90.00
_cell.angle_beta   90.00
_cell.angle_gamma   90.00
#
_symmetry.space_group_name_H-M   'P 1'
#
loop_
_entity.id
_entity.type
_entity.pdbx_description
1 polymer ?
#
loop_
_entity_poly.entity_id
_entity_poly.type
_entity_poly.pdbx_seq_one_letter_code
_entity_poly.pdbx_strand_id
1 'polypeptide(L)'
;MDFTLTYNDLKKLYDNPDVNSTWCKMLSSVAGIYSILDRETGKLYVGKANAYGGIGKGGIWGRWESYAKTGHGGNKQLIELLENNPERKQDFLFSILRTLPKTITIDEILDIENIYKEKLGTREYGYNAN
;
A
#
# COMPACT_ATOMS: atom_id res chain seq x y z
N MET A 1 -11.75 -6.33 -3.66
CA MET A 1 -11.66 -4.98 -4.24
C MET A 1 -10.82 -5.05 -5.51
N ASP A 2 -11.47 -4.82 -6.62
CA ASP A 2 -10.91 -5.08 -7.95
C ASP A 2 -10.61 -3.75 -8.67
N PHE A 3 -9.56 -3.08 -8.22
CA PHE A 3 -9.11 -1.82 -8.82
C PHE A 3 -7.60 -1.67 -8.70
N THR A 4 -7.06 -0.77 -9.49
CA THR A 4 -5.69 -0.29 -9.34
C THR A 4 -5.68 1.23 -9.29
N LEU A 5 -4.74 1.81 -8.54
CA LEU A 5 -4.56 3.25 -8.44
C LEU A 5 -3.11 3.61 -8.76
N THR A 6 -2.92 4.57 -9.65
CA THR A 6 -1.60 5.18 -9.84
C THR A 6 -1.26 6.07 -8.65
N TYR A 7 0.00 6.51 -8.55
CA TYR A 7 0.36 7.49 -7.52
C TYR A 7 -0.48 8.77 -7.64
N ASN A 8 -0.72 9.26 -8.85
CA ASN A 8 -1.56 10.44 -9.07
C ASN A 8 -3.00 10.23 -8.63
N ASP A 9 -3.58 9.07 -8.90
CA ASP A 9 -4.91 8.71 -8.42
C ASP A 9 -4.96 8.74 -6.90
N LEU A 10 -3.96 8.11 -6.27
CA LEU A 10 -3.84 8.06 -4.81
C LEU A 10 -3.76 9.48 -4.24
N LYS A 11 -2.89 10.31 -4.79
CA LYS A 11 -2.70 11.70 -4.37
C LYS A 11 -4.01 12.49 -4.39
N LYS A 12 -4.80 12.34 -5.44
CA LYS A 12 -6.10 13.00 -5.58
C LYS A 12 -7.09 12.59 -4.49
N LEU A 13 -7.09 11.31 -4.09
CA LEU A 13 -7.98 10.83 -3.03
C LEU A 13 -7.69 11.54 -1.70
N TYR A 14 -6.42 11.70 -1.35
CA TYR A 14 -6.00 12.28 -0.08
C TYR A 14 -5.98 13.81 -0.09
N ASP A 15 -5.83 14.42 -1.26
CA ASP A 15 -5.92 15.88 -1.38
C ASP A 15 -7.36 16.38 -1.29
N ASN A 16 -8.34 15.54 -1.62
CA ASN A 16 -9.77 15.89 -1.64
C ASN A 16 -10.60 14.83 -0.91
N PRO A 17 -10.40 14.62 0.41
CA PRO A 17 -11.04 13.52 1.12
C PRO A 17 -12.57 13.66 1.21
N ASP A 18 -13.11 14.88 1.24
CA ASP A 18 -14.56 15.12 1.32
C ASP A 18 -15.26 14.68 0.04
N VAL A 19 -14.69 15.01 -1.12
CA VAL A 19 -15.20 14.58 -2.44
C VAL A 19 -15.08 13.08 -2.61
N ASN A 20 -14.04 12.49 -2.02
CA ASN A 20 -13.74 11.07 -2.13
C ASN A 20 -14.11 10.28 -0.87
N SER A 21 -15.15 10.71 -0.16
CA SER A 21 -15.55 10.11 1.12
C SER A 21 -15.92 8.63 1.01
N THR A 22 -16.47 8.19 -0.13
CA THR A 22 -16.76 6.76 -0.37
C THR A 22 -15.47 5.93 -0.36
N TRP A 23 -14.41 6.40 -1.03
CA TRP A 23 -13.11 5.75 -1.01
C TRP A 23 -12.53 5.69 0.39
N CYS A 24 -12.59 6.81 1.11
CA CYS A 24 -12.11 6.90 2.50
C CYS A 24 -12.81 5.88 3.39
N LYS A 25 -14.13 5.81 3.35
CA LYS A 25 -14.91 4.86 4.15
C LYS A 25 -14.59 3.41 3.78
N MET A 26 -14.54 3.10 2.49
CA MET A 26 -14.27 1.76 2.00
C MET A 26 -12.88 1.28 2.43
N LEU A 27 -11.85 2.09 2.19
CA LEU A 27 -10.46 1.72 2.49
C LEU A 27 -10.13 1.77 3.98
N SER A 28 -10.89 2.54 4.78
CA SER A 28 -10.75 2.55 6.24
C SER A 28 -11.44 1.37 6.91
N SER A 29 -12.36 0.70 6.21
CA SER A 29 -13.19 -0.36 6.79
C SER A 29 -12.52 -1.72 6.81
N VAL A 30 -11.38 -1.88 6.16
CA VAL A 30 -10.69 -3.17 6.03
C VAL A 30 -9.21 -3.05 6.36
N ALA A 31 -8.67 -4.12 6.93
CA ALA A 31 -7.25 -4.41 6.92
C ALA A 31 -6.93 -5.13 5.60
N GLY A 32 -5.68 -5.34 5.30
CA GLY A 32 -5.38 -6.09 4.09
C GLY A 32 -3.90 -6.20 3.75
N ILE A 33 -3.68 -6.99 2.70
CA ILE A 33 -2.38 -7.12 2.05
C ILE A 33 -2.48 -6.38 0.72
N TYR A 34 -1.50 -5.53 0.45
CA TYR A 34 -1.46 -4.74 -0.77
C TYR A 34 -0.14 -4.93 -1.52
N SER A 35 -0.13 -4.53 -2.76
CA SER A 35 1.11 -4.49 -3.55
C SER A 35 1.31 -3.11 -4.17
N ILE A 36 2.57 -2.80 -4.41
CA ILE A 36 2.97 -1.66 -5.22
C ILE A 36 3.81 -2.23 -6.36
N LEU A 37 3.35 -2.03 -7.58
CA LEU A 37 4.07 -2.42 -8.79
C LEU A 37 4.82 -1.21 -9.33
N ASP A 38 6.12 -1.36 -9.51
CA ASP A 38 6.93 -0.41 -10.26
C ASP A 38 6.83 -0.78 -11.75
N ARG A 39 6.07 -0.01 -12.51
CA ARG A 39 5.80 -0.32 -13.92
C ARG A 39 7.01 -0.14 -14.83
N GLU A 40 8.05 0.55 -14.36
CA GLU A 40 9.29 0.70 -15.12
C GLU A 40 10.10 -0.59 -15.10
N THR A 41 10.18 -1.27 -13.97
CA THR A 41 11.04 -2.45 -13.78
C THR A 41 10.29 -3.77 -13.65
N GLY A 42 9.00 -3.72 -13.34
CA GLY A 42 8.21 -4.90 -13.00
C GLY A 42 8.40 -5.41 -11.58
N LYS A 43 9.21 -4.74 -10.77
CA LYS A 43 9.43 -5.13 -9.37
C LYS A 43 8.22 -4.80 -8.51
N LEU A 44 7.96 -5.67 -7.52
CA LEU A 44 6.84 -5.55 -6.60
C LEU A 44 7.31 -5.31 -5.17
N TYR A 45 6.52 -4.53 -4.45
CA TYR A 45 6.56 -4.46 -2.99
C TYR A 45 5.24 -5.01 -2.45
N VAL A 46 5.30 -5.86 -1.42
CA VAL A 46 4.12 -6.35 -0.70
C VAL A 46 4.13 -5.75 0.70
N GLY A 47 3.00 -5.19 1.10
CA GLY A 47 2.83 -4.63 2.43
C GLY A 47 1.53 -5.05 3.09
N LYS A 48 1.41 -4.69 4.36
CA LYS A 48 0.19 -4.92 5.12
C LYS A 48 -0.35 -3.61 5.68
N ALA A 49 -1.66 -3.55 5.86
CA ALA A 49 -2.35 -2.48 6.54
C ALA A 49 -3.16 -3.06 7.69
N ASN A 50 -2.78 -2.67 8.91
CA ASN A 50 -3.51 -3.08 10.12
C ASN A 50 -4.81 -2.29 10.25
N ALA A 51 -5.76 -2.85 11.00
CA ALA A 51 -7.10 -2.29 11.12
C ALA A 51 -7.25 -1.18 12.16
N TYR A 52 -6.18 -0.70 12.75
CA TYR A 52 -6.25 0.28 13.83
C TYR A 52 -6.67 1.65 13.36
N GLY A 53 -7.54 2.28 14.15
CA GLY A 53 -8.08 3.60 13.89
C GLY A 53 -9.52 3.52 13.38
N GLY A 54 -10.21 4.65 13.44
CA GLY A 54 -11.56 4.79 12.92
C GLY A 54 -11.61 5.16 11.45
N ILE A 55 -12.79 5.56 10.98
CA ILE A 55 -12.99 6.07 9.61
C ILE A 55 -12.01 7.21 9.34
N GLY A 56 -11.29 7.12 8.22
CA GLY A 56 -10.31 8.12 7.80
C GLY A 56 -8.94 8.00 8.46
N LYS A 57 -8.72 6.99 9.33
CA LYS A 57 -7.46 6.87 10.08
C LYS A 57 -6.83 5.48 10.01
N GLY A 58 -7.61 4.43 9.83
CA GLY A 58 -7.14 3.05 9.90
C GLY A 58 -7.20 2.31 8.58
N GLY A 59 -6.84 1.03 8.64
CA GLY A 59 -6.92 0.13 7.51
C GLY A 59 -6.01 0.52 6.35
N ILE A 60 -6.42 0.12 5.16
CA ILE A 60 -5.70 0.46 3.91
C ILE A 60 -5.61 1.99 3.76
N TRP A 61 -6.68 2.72 4.09
CA TRP A 61 -6.70 4.19 3.99
C TRP A 61 -5.56 4.82 4.78
N GLY A 62 -5.42 4.46 6.05
CA GLY A 62 -4.38 5.02 6.91
C GLY A 62 -2.97 4.70 6.44
N ARG A 63 -2.75 3.48 5.97
CA ARG A 63 -1.42 3.06 5.48
C ARG A 63 -1.06 3.75 4.16
N TRP A 64 -2.00 3.81 3.23
CA TRP A 64 -1.75 4.43 1.93
C TRP A 64 -1.59 5.95 1.99
N GLU A 65 -2.10 6.60 3.03
CA GLU A 65 -1.85 8.02 3.24
C GLU A 65 -0.35 8.33 3.30
N SER A 66 0.43 7.47 3.93
CA SER A 66 1.89 7.65 4.00
C SER A 66 2.55 7.63 2.63
N TYR A 67 2.03 6.82 1.70
CA TYR A 67 2.52 6.81 0.32
C TYR A 67 2.09 8.06 -0.45
N ALA A 68 0.87 8.52 -0.24
CA ALA A 68 0.40 9.76 -0.87
C ALA A 68 1.26 10.96 -0.48
N LYS A 69 1.74 10.97 0.77
CA LYS A 69 2.60 12.04 1.29
C LYS A 69 4.04 11.95 0.83
N THR A 70 4.62 10.75 0.81
CA THR A 70 6.07 10.57 0.63
C THR A 70 6.45 9.84 -0.65
N GLY A 71 5.53 9.11 -1.25
CA GLY A 71 5.82 8.21 -2.37
C GLY A 71 6.38 6.86 -1.93
N HIS A 72 7.06 6.76 -0.80
CA HIS A 72 7.74 5.54 -0.34
C HIS A 72 7.15 4.91 0.91
N GLY A 73 6.30 5.63 1.66
CA GLY A 73 5.64 5.11 2.86
C GLY A 73 6.59 4.66 3.97
N GLY A 74 7.84 5.08 3.94
CA GLY A 74 8.86 4.67 4.90
C GLY A 74 9.58 3.37 4.56
N ASN A 75 9.33 2.76 3.40
CA ASN A 75 9.99 1.52 2.99
C ASN A 75 11.40 1.77 2.49
N LYS A 76 12.36 1.06 3.08
CA LYS A 76 13.79 1.30 2.86
C LYS A 76 14.20 1.32 1.38
N GLN A 77 13.83 0.30 0.62
CA GLN A 77 14.23 0.21 -0.79
C GLN A 77 13.52 1.24 -1.66
N LEU A 78 12.29 1.61 -1.32
CA LEU A 78 11.57 2.68 -2.03
C LEU A 78 12.15 4.05 -1.70
N ILE A 79 12.58 4.27 -0.45
CA ILE A 79 13.30 5.49 -0.06
C ILE A 79 14.56 5.65 -0.92
N GLU A 80 15.38 4.60 -1.00
CA GLU A 80 16.60 4.60 -1.80
C GLU A 80 16.33 4.91 -3.27
N LEU A 81 15.29 4.30 -3.84
CA LEU A 81 14.90 4.54 -5.22
C LEU A 81 14.51 6.01 -5.45
N LEU A 82 13.68 6.57 -4.57
CA LEU A 82 13.15 7.91 -4.75
C LEU A 82 14.14 9.02 -4.37
N GLU A 83 15.13 8.75 -3.52
CA GLU A 83 16.20 9.72 -3.23
C GLU A 83 16.96 10.12 -4.49
N ASN A 84 17.22 9.14 -5.35
CA ASN A 84 17.97 9.38 -6.60
C ASN A 84 17.06 9.78 -7.76
N ASN A 85 15.81 9.32 -7.74
CA ASN A 85 14.87 9.50 -8.84
C ASN A 85 13.45 9.77 -8.28
N PRO A 86 13.18 10.98 -7.76
CA PRO A 86 11.89 11.27 -7.11
C PRO A 86 10.68 11.13 -8.03
N GLU A 87 10.86 11.30 -9.33
CA GLU A 87 9.80 11.14 -10.33
C GLU A 87 9.34 9.70 -10.51
N ARG A 88 10.14 8.71 -10.05
CA ARG A 88 9.82 7.30 -10.19
C ARG A 88 8.55 6.88 -9.46
N LYS A 89 8.10 7.66 -8.47
CA LYS A 89 6.80 7.39 -7.82
C LYS A 89 5.62 7.42 -8.79
N GLN A 90 5.74 8.13 -9.91
CA GLN A 90 4.70 8.15 -10.94
C GLN A 90 4.51 6.80 -11.64
N ASP A 91 5.49 5.90 -11.53
CA ASP A 91 5.41 4.55 -12.08
C ASP A 91 4.72 3.57 -11.14
N PHE A 92 4.44 3.97 -9.91
CA PHE A 92 3.86 3.08 -8.90
C PHE A 92 2.37 2.85 -9.14
N LEU A 93 1.99 1.59 -9.09
CA LEU A 93 0.61 1.15 -9.22
C LEU A 93 0.22 0.39 -7.95
N PHE A 94 -0.80 0.90 -7.26
CA PHE A 94 -1.27 0.36 -5.99
C PHE A 94 -2.45 -0.57 -6.22
N SER A 95 -2.42 -1.74 -5.59
CA SER A 95 -3.55 -2.68 -5.63
C SER A 95 -3.67 -3.44 -4.32
N ILE A 96 -4.88 -3.94 -4.06
CA ILE A 96 -5.14 -4.76 -2.87
C ILE A 96 -5.13 -6.22 -3.32
N LEU A 97 -4.24 -7.00 -2.70
CA LEU A 97 -4.13 -8.45 -2.96
C LEU A 97 -5.18 -9.23 -2.19
N ARG A 98 -5.47 -8.81 -0.95
CA ARG A 98 -6.44 -9.46 -0.09
C ARG A 98 -6.98 -8.51 0.95
N THR A 99 -8.29 -8.42 1.06
CA THR A 99 -8.94 -7.71 2.17
C THR A 99 -9.07 -8.64 3.37
N LEU A 100 -8.89 -8.09 4.55
CA LEU A 100 -8.96 -8.84 5.81
C LEU A 100 -9.90 -8.12 6.78
N PRO A 101 -10.59 -8.86 7.66
CA PRO A 101 -11.49 -8.24 8.63
C PRO A 101 -10.71 -7.42 9.64
N LYS A 102 -11.33 -6.36 10.17
CA LYS A 102 -10.72 -5.52 11.22
C LYS A 102 -10.38 -6.28 12.49
N THR A 103 -10.98 -7.43 12.69
CA THR A 103 -10.74 -8.29 13.86
C THR A 103 -9.47 -9.13 13.75
N ILE A 104 -8.81 -9.11 12.58
CA ILE A 104 -7.58 -9.88 12.40
C ILE A 104 -6.49 -9.41 13.37
N THR A 105 -5.75 -10.37 13.94
CA THR A 105 -4.64 -10.06 14.84
C THR A 105 -3.40 -9.62 14.07
N ILE A 106 -2.48 -8.95 14.77
CA ILE A 106 -1.20 -8.53 14.19
C ILE A 106 -0.41 -9.76 13.70
N ASP A 107 -0.39 -10.84 14.48
CA ASP A 107 0.34 -12.05 14.12
C ASP A 107 -0.26 -12.73 12.89
N GLU A 108 -1.58 -12.80 12.82
CA GLU A 108 -2.27 -13.38 11.67
C GLU A 108 -2.00 -12.61 10.38
N ILE A 109 -2.08 -11.28 10.41
CA ILE A 109 -1.84 -10.48 9.21
C ILE A 109 -0.37 -10.54 8.79
N LEU A 110 0.56 -10.61 9.75
CA LEU A 110 1.98 -10.76 9.46
C LEU A 110 2.26 -12.09 8.74
N ASP A 111 1.65 -13.18 9.21
CA ASP A 111 1.79 -14.50 8.57
C ASP A 111 1.29 -14.48 7.13
N ILE A 112 0.15 -13.83 6.90
CA ILE A 112 -0.41 -13.72 5.54
C ILE A 112 0.48 -12.85 4.65
N GLU A 113 0.99 -11.74 5.16
CA GLU A 113 1.94 -10.88 4.43
C GLU A 113 3.17 -11.69 3.99
N ASN A 114 3.73 -12.48 4.89
CA ASN A 114 4.90 -13.30 4.60
C ASN A 114 4.63 -14.34 3.51
N ILE A 115 3.44 -14.93 3.50
CA ILE A 115 3.02 -15.86 2.45
C ILE A 115 3.01 -15.17 1.09
N TYR A 116 2.46 -13.95 1.00
CA TYR A 116 2.44 -13.20 -0.26
C TYR A 116 3.84 -12.77 -0.71
N LYS A 117 4.71 -12.36 0.21
CA LYS A 117 6.12 -12.06 -0.11
C LYS A 117 6.81 -13.28 -0.71
N GLU A 118 6.58 -14.46 -0.16
CA GLU A 118 7.15 -15.71 -0.64
C GLU A 118 6.59 -16.07 -2.01
N LYS A 119 5.27 -16.06 -2.17
CA LYS A 119 4.62 -16.41 -3.44
C LYS A 119 5.04 -15.50 -4.59
N LEU A 120 5.23 -14.21 -4.33
CA LEU A 120 5.57 -13.22 -5.34
C LEU A 120 7.08 -12.93 -5.43
N GLY A 121 7.88 -13.56 -4.56
CA GLY A 121 9.33 -13.42 -4.60
C GLY A 121 9.84 -12.00 -4.34
N THR A 122 9.10 -11.19 -3.57
CA THR A 122 9.40 -9.77 -3.46
C THR A 122 10.64 -9.45 -2.63
N ARG A 123 11.09 -10.38 -1.78
CA ARG A 123 12.34 -10.22 -1.03
C ARG A 123 13.55 -10.34 -1.94
N GLU A 124 13.52 -11.30 -2.86
CA GLU A 124 14.64 -11.66 -3.72
C GLU A 124 14.63 -10.86 -5.02
N TYR A 125 13.45 -10.64 -5.60
CA TYR A 125 13.29 -10.02 -6.92
C TYR A 125 12.55 -8.68 -6.91
N GLY A 126 12.13 -8.20 -5.74
CA GLY A 126 11.36 -6.98 -5.60
C GLY A 126 11.94 -6.01 -4.56
N TYR A 127 11.04 -5.23 -3.97
CA TYR A 127 11.41 -4.14 -3.06
C TYR A 127 11.26 -4.47 -1.57
N ASN A 128 10.98 -5.70 -1.18
CA ASN A 128 10.89 -6.04 0.23
C ASN A 128 12.28 -6.30 0.82
N ALA A 129 12.67 -5.50 1.82
CA ALA A 129 13.95 -5.65 2.50
C ALA A 129 13.98 -6.83 3.48
N ASN A 130 12.81 -7.30 3.89
CA ASN A 130 12.70 -8.38 4.89
C ASN A 130 11.53 -9.32 4.65
#